data_64a2194f970b1d98032dcb689aab72b6
#
_entry.id   64a2194f970b1d98032dcb689aab72b6
#
_cell.length_a   1.000
_cell.length_b   1.000
_cell.length_c   1.000
_cell.angle_alpha   90.00
_cell.angle_beta   90.00
_cell.angle_gamma   90.00
#
_symmetry.space_group_name_H-M   'P 1'
#
loop_
_entity.id
_entity.type
_entity.pdbx_description
1 polymer ?
#
loop_
_entity_poly.entity_id
_entity_poly.type
_entity_poly.pdbx_seq_one_letter_code
_entity_poly.pdbx_strand_id
1 'polypeptide(L)'
;MLEAFVQNLVFGILLGALYGLAAVGIAMVFGVTKFLNVAHGELLMLGGYACFWLFNLFDLDPFLSLPLTIFFLLVIGTVLYKLFFVRMVKLPQEEKIKNTMLVGFGLSLILQNVALMLWTADDRGITTSYSSAAFSLLGVRFPYVRLAGLLISLVCLFSLQLFLR
;
A
#
# COMPACT_ATOMS: atom_id res chain seq x y z
N MET A 1 -24.19 4.07 22.83
CA MET A 1 -23.46 5.20 22.22
C MET A 1 -21.96 5.14 22.54
N LEU A 2 -21.57 4.97 23.80
CA LEU A 2 -20.14 4.88 24.19
C LEU A 2 -19.40 3.73 23.51
N GLU A 3 -19.99 2.54 23.48
CA GLU A 3 -19.40 1.36 22.82
C GLU A 3 -19.16 1.58 21.32
N ALA A 4 -20.13 2.19 20.60
CA ALA A 4 -19.97 2.51 19.19
C ALA A 4 -18.87 3.54 18.96
N PHE A 5 -18.74 4.52 19.83
CA PHE A 5 -17.64 5.50 19.77
C PHE A 5 -16.28 4.82 19.96
N VAL A 6 -16.15 3.99 21.00
CA VAL A 6 -14.89 3.25 21.28
C VAL A 6 -14.57 2.29 20.12
N GLN A 7 -15.58 1.61 19.56
CA GLN A 7 -15.40 0.72 18.40
C GLN A 7 -14.85 1.46 17.18
N ASN A 8 -15.42 2.64 16.87
CA ASN A 8 -14.94 3.45 15.74
C ASN A 8 -13.54 4.00 15.98
N LEU A 9 -13.20 4.38 17.21
CA LEU A 9 -11.87 4.83 17.58
C LEU A 9 -10.83 3.71 17.39
N VAL A 10 -11.13 2.50 17.87
CA VAL A 10 -10.28 1.31 17.67
C VAL A 10 -10.09 1.02 16.18
N PHE A 11 -11.16 1.02 15.40
CA PHE A 11 -11.08 0.80 13.95
C PHE A 11 -10.28 1.90 13.25
N GLY A 12 -10.42 3.15 13.67
CA GLY A 12 -9.65 4.28 13.16
C GLY A 12 -8.15 4.12 13.42
N ILE A 13 -7.76 3.69 14.63
CA ILE A 13 -6.35 3.45 14.97
C ILE A 13 -5.77 2.30 14.13
N LEU A 14 -6.49 1.18 14.03
CA LEU A 14 -6.06 0.01 13.26
C LEU A 14 -5.88 0.33 11.77
N LEU A 15 -6.81 1.09 11.19
CA LEU A 15 -6.74 1.52 9.81
C LEU A 15 -5.67 2.61 9.61
N GLY A 16 -5.56 3.54 10.55
CA GLY A 16 -4.57 4.61 10.56
C GLY A 16 -3.14 4.10 10.54
N ALA A 17 -2.84 2.96 11.16
CA ALA A 17 -1.53 2.33 11.12
C ALA A 17 -1.13 1.91 9.69
N LEU A 18 -2.07 1.37 8.91
CA LEU A 18 -1.83 0.99 7.51
C LEU A 18 -1.61 2.23 6.62
N TYR A 19 -2.43 3.26 6.79
CA TYR A 19 -2.23 4.53 6.08
C TYR A 19 -0.93 5.22 6.48
N GLY A 20 -0.55 5.12 7.76
CA GLY A 20 0.73 5.62 8.25
C GLY A 20 1.91 4.93 7.57
N LEU A 21 1.87 3.61 7.41
CA LEU A 21 2.90 2.85 6.69
C LEU A 21 3.01 3.30 5.22
N ALA A 22 1.87 3.46 4.53
CA ALA A 22 1.83 3.94 3.16
C ALA A 22 2.41 5.38 3.05
N ALA A 23 2.05 6.26 3.98
CA ALA A 23 2.56 7.64 4.03
C ALA A 23 4.07 7.70 4.25
N VAL A 24 4.61 6.83 5.11
CA VAL A 24 6.08 6.73 5.33
C VAL A 24 6.78 6.27 4.06
N GLY A 25 6.19 5.37 3.27
CA GLY A 25 6.72 4.98 1.96
C GLY A 25 6.90 6.18 1.01
N ILE A 26 5.88 7.04 0.89
CA ILE A 26 5.97 8.29 0.10
C ILE A 26 7.03 9.23 0.68
N ALA A 27 7.00 9.44 1.99
CA ALA A 27 7.93 10.34 2.68
C ALA A 27 9.38 9.92 2.49
N MET A 28 9.69 8.62 2.51
CA MET A 28 11.03 8.09 2.26
C MET A 28 11.49 8.36 0.83
N VAL A 29 10.67 8.01 -0.15
CA VAL A 29 11.01 8.26 -1.57
C VAL A 29 11.28 9.74 -1.78
N PHE A 30 10.39 10.61 -1.30
CA PHE A 30 10.58 12.05 -1.41
C PHE A 30 11.79 12.56 -0.62
N GLY A 31 12.00 12.07 0.59
CA GLY A 31 13.10 12.46 1.46
C GLY A 31 14.48 12.21 0.83
N VAL A 32 14.64 11.04 0.21
CA VAL A 32 15.92 10.61 -0.37
C VAL A 32 16.11 11.13 -1.81
N THR A 33 15.11 10.97 -2.66
CA THR A 33 15.25 11.23 -4.10
C THR A 33 14.74 12.60 -4.53
N LYS A 34 13.94 13.26 -3.70
CA LYS A 34 13.16 14.46 -4.04
C LYS A 34 12.20 14.23 -5.21
N PHE A 35 11.76 12.97 -5.39
CA PHE A 35 10.73 12.61 -6.36
C PHE A 35 9.36 12.60 -5.68
N LEU A 36 8.41 13.33 -6.25
CA LEU A 36 7.02 13.28 -5.83
C LEU A 36 6.26 12.34 -6.77
N ASN A 37 6.12 11.08 -6.35
CA ASN A 37 5.40 10.08 -7.14
C ASN A 37 3.91 10.06 -6.77
N VAL A 38 3.09 10.74 -7.54
CA VAL A 38 1.63 10.77 -7.35
C VAL A 38 1.00 9.38 -7.59
N ALA A 39 1.61 8.56 -8.45
CA ALA A 39 1.13 7.19 -8.72
C ALA A 39 1.39 6.18 -7.60
N HIS A 40 1.81 6.62 -6.41
CA HIS A 40 2.09 5.70 -5.29
C HIS A 40 0.83 4.92 -4.86
N GLY A 41 -0.33 5.57 -4.84
CA GLY A 41 -1.61 4.92 -4.55
C GLY A 41 -1.94 3.80 -5.53
N GLU A 42 -1.64 4.01 -6.81
CA GLU A 42 -1.88 3.02 -7.86
C GLU A 42 -0.95 1.79 -7.73
N LEU A 43 0.26 1.99 -7.21
CA LEU A 43 1.14 0.86 -6.89
C LEU A 43 0.61 0.05 -5.71
N LEU A 44 0.00 0.68 -4.70
CA LEU A 44 -0.71 -0.03 -3.64
C LEU A 44 -1.91 -0.81 -4.19
N MET A 45 -2.68 -0.22 -5.09
CA MET A 45 -3.78 -0.89 -5.79
C MET A 45 -3.28 -2.12 -6.55
N LEU A 46 -2.19 -2.02 -7.32
CA LEU A 46 -1.59 -3.15 -8.02
C LEU A 46 -1.13 -4.26 -7.07
N GLY A 47 -0.61 -3.90 -5.90
CA GLY A 47 -0.29 -4.85 -4.83
C GLY A 47 -1.52 -5.61 -4.35
N GLY A 48 -2.63 -4.91 -4.14
CA GLY A 48 -3.92 -5.51 -3.80
C GLY A 48 -4.41 -6.50 -4.87
N TYR A 49 -4.35 -6.10 -6.15
CA TYR A 49 -4.71 -7.00 -7.27
C TYR A 49 -3.79 -8.21 -7.37
N ALA A 50 -2.48 -8.04 -7.19
CA ALA A 50 -1.54 -9.17 -7.19
C ALA A 50 -1.88 -10.18 -6.10
N CYS A 51 -2.13 -9.72 -4.87
CA CYS A 51 -2.53 -10.57 -3.75
C CYS A 51 -3.89 -11.27 -4.03
N PHE A 52 -4.86 -10.53 -4.57
CA PHE A 52 -6.18 -11.07 -4.94
C PHE A 52 -6.07 -12.20 -5.97
N TRP A 53 -5.29 -12.01 -7.03
CA TRP A 53 -5.13 -13.03 -8.07
C TRP A 53 -4.31 -14.23 -7.60
N LEU A 54 -3.31 -14.03 -6.74
CA LEU A 54 -2.58 -15.15 -6.12
C LEU A 54 -3.49 -16.01 -5.25
N PHE A 55 -4.43 -15.39 -4.53
CA PHE A 55 -5.44 -16.11 -3.76
C PHE A 55 -6.43 -16.85 -4.68
N ASN A 56 -6.99 -16.18 -5.71
CA ASN A 56 -8.01 -16.78 -6.56
C ASN A 56 -7.49 -17.88 -7.49
N LEU A 57 -6.24 -17.78 -7.97
CA LEU A 57 -5.70 -18.74 -8.94
C LEU A 57 -4.95 -19.90 -8.27
N PHE A 58 -4.29 -19.63 -7.15
CA PHE A 58 -3.40 -20.59 -6.49
C PHE A 58 -3.82 -20.94 -5.07
N ASP A 59 -4.95 -20.38 -4.60
CA ASP A 59 -5.43 -20.55 -3.22
C ASP A 59 -4.37 -20.20 -2.15
N LEU A 60 -3.46 -19.29 -2.51
CA LEU A 60 -2.40 -18.84 -1.61
C LEU A 60 -2.95 -17.87 -0.58
N ASP A 61 -2.74 -18.19 0.69
CA ASP A 61 -3.10 -17.29 1.78
C ASP A 61 -2.50 -15.89 1.59
N PRO A 62 -3.28 -14.80 1.82
CA PRO A 62 -2.81 -13.43 1.64
C PRO A 62 -1.49 -13.10 2.38
N PHE A 63 -1.28 -13.63 3.58
CA PHE A 63 -0.03 -13.42 4.31
C PHE A 63 1.14 -14.17 3.70
N LEU A 64 0.93 -15.37 3.16
CA LEU A 64 1.95 -16.13 2.44
C LEU A 64 2.26 -15.55 1.06
N SER A 65 1.32 -14.85 0.45
CA SER A 65 1.51 -14.18 -0.84
C SER A 65 2.32 -12.89 -0.75
N LEU A 66 2.52 -12.31 0.45
CA LEU A 66 3.24 -11.05 0.65
C LEU A 66 4.64 -11.01 0.01
N PRO A 67 5.53 -12.01 0.22
CA PRO A 67 6.86 -11.98 -0.40
C PRO A 67 6.80 -11.93 -1.93
N LEU A 68 5.88 -12.69 -2.53
CA LEU A 68 5.69 -12.72 -3.98
C LEU A 68 5.12 -11.40 -4.52
N THR A 69 4.17 -10.82 -3.81
CA THR A 69 3.61 -9.50 -4.12
C THR A 69 4.66 -8.40 -4.00
N ILE A 70 5.51 -8.44 -2.97
CA ILE A 70 6.63 -7.51 -2.82
C ILE A 70 7.60 -7.63 -3.99
N PHE A 71 7.98 -8.85 -4.37
CA PHE A 71 8.85 -9.09 -5.52
C PHE A 71 8.25 -8.55 -6.82
N PHE A 72 6.97 -8.80 -7.06
CA PHE A 72 6.22 -8.28 -8.21
C PHE A 72 6.24 -6.75 -8.26
N LEU A 73 5.94 -6.09 -7.13
CA LEU A 73 5.97 -4.63 -7.03
C LEU A 73 7.38 -4.05 -7.19
N LEU A 74 8.42 -4.74 -6.71
CA LEU A 74 9.83 -4.35 -6.94
C LEU A 74 10.18 -4.36 -8.42
N VAL A 75 9.76 -5.40 -9.16
CA VAL A 75 9.97 -5.48 -10.60
C VAL A 75 9.25 -4.35 -11.31
N ILE A 76 7.95 -4.17 -11.05
CA ILE A 76 7.16 -3.07 -11.65
C ILE A 76 7.77 -1.71 -11.31
N GLY A 77 8.06 -1.46 -10.04
CA GLY A 77 8.65 -0.20 -9.59
C GLY A 77 9.98 0.10 -10.26
N THR A 78 10.83 -0.92 -10.43
CA THR A 78 12.12 -0.79 -11.14
C THR A 78 11.92 -0.48 -12.62
N VAL A 79 10.97 -1.13 -13.28
CA VAL A 79 10.64 -0.88 -14.69
C VAL A 79 10.12 0.55 -14.85
N LEU A 80 9.15 0.96 -14.05
CA LEU A 80 8.59 2.31 -14.10
C LEU A 80 9.65 3.38 -13.81
N TYR A 81 10.52 3.14 -12.83
CA TYR A 81 11.63 4.03 -12.54
C TYR A 81 12.56 4.20 -13.74
N LYS A 82 12.98 3.11 -14.38
CA LYS A 82 13.87 3.14 -15.54
C LYS A 82 13.23 3.80 -16.76
N LEU A 83 11.94 3.58 -16.99
CA LEU A 83 11.23 4.12 -18.15
C LEU A 83 10.95 5.63 -18.00
N PHE A 84 10.49 6.05 -16.83
CA PHE A 84 9.94 7.39 -16.64
C PHE A 84 10.82 8.31 -15.79
N PHE A 85 11.40 7.82 -14.68
CA PHE A 85 12.02 8.66 -13.68
C PHE A 85 13.53 8.82 -13.80
N VAL A 86 14.25 7.86 -14.39
CA VAL A 86 15.73 7.87 -14.44
C VAL A 86 16.29 9.11 -15.10
N ARG A 87 15.61 9.64 -16.14
CA ARG A 87 16.05 10.84 -16.86
C ARG A 87 15.95 12.12 -16.02
N MET A 88 15.10 12.11 -15.00
CA MET A 88 14.85 13.26 -14.13
C MET A 88 15.84 13.38 -12.97
N VAL A 89 16.64 12.33 -12.71
CA VAL A 89 17.62 12.33 -11.61
C VAL A 89 18.61 13.49 -11.71
N LYS A 90 19.00 13.85 -12.96
CA LYS A 90 20.01 14.87 -13.26
C LYS A 90 19.47 16.30 -13.26
N LEU A 91 18.16 16.50 -13.13
CA LEU A 91 17.53 17.82 -13.15
C LEU A 91 17.79 18.59 -11.84
N PRO A 92 17.79 19.92 -11.88
CA PRO A 92 17.73 20.75 -10.68
C PRO A 92 16.53 20.39 -9.80
N GLN A 93 16.64 20.61 -8.49
CA GLN A 93 15.65 20.11 -7.53
C GLN A 93 14.22 20.60 -7.81
N GLU A 94 14.06 21.89 -8.16
CA GLU A 94 12.72 22.44 -8.44
C GLU A 94 12.08 21.80 -9.68
N GLU A 95 12.85 21.69 -10.77
CA GLU A 95 12.40 21.06 -12.01
C GLU A 95 12.14 19.57 -11.81
N LYS A 96 12.97 18.89 -11.01
CA LYS A 96 12.82 17.50 -10.66
C LYS A 96 11.47 17.25 -9.97
N ILE A 97 11.11 18.04 -8.98
CA ILE A 97 9.84 17.90 -8.26
C ILE A 97 8.66 18.14 -9.21
N LYS A 98 8.69 19.20 -9.99
CA LYS A 98 7.61 19.54 -10.95
C LYS A 98 7.43 18.43 -12.00
N ASN A 99 8.52 17.97 -12.60
CA ASN A 99 8.48 16.97 -13.65
C ASN A 99 8.07 15.57 -13.11
N THR A 100 8.57 15.18 -11.95
CA THR A 100 8.20 13.88 -11.35
C THR A 100 6.73 13.87 -10.92
N MET A 101 6.20 14.99 -10.43
CA MET A 101 4.79 15.15 -10.10
C MET A 101 3.91 15.02 -11.35
N LEU A 102 4.28 15.70 -12.46
CA LEU A 102 3.52 15.64 -13.71
C LEU A 102 3.53 14.24 -14.32
N VAL A 103 4.70 13.61 -14.38
CA VAL A 103 4.83 12.22 -14.88
C VAL A 103 4.11 11.24 -13.95
N GLY A 104 4.23 11.41 -12.63
CA GLY A 104 3.51 10.58 -11.66
C GLY A 104 2.00 10.70 -11.81
N PHE A 105 1.47 11.90 -12.07
CA PHE A 105 0.04 12.10 -12.34
C PHE A 105 -0.40 11.40 -13.64
N GLY A 106 0.35 11.58 -14.75
CA GLY A 106 0.07 10.86 -15.99
C GLY A 106 0.12 9.34 -15.84
N LEU A 107 1.10 8.84 -15.07
CA LEU A 107 1.23 7.42 -14.75
C LEU A 107 0.05 6.92 -13.91
N SER A 108 -0.42 7.70 -12.94
CA SER A 108 -1.60 7.37 -12.13
C SER A 108 -2.83 7.16 -13.03
N LEU A 109 -3.09 8.09 -13.95
CA LEU A 109 -4.20 7.97 -14.89
C LEU A 109 -4.09 6.72 -15.79
N ILE A 110 -2.89 6.40 -16.26
CA ILE A 110 -2.65 5.21 -17.08
C ILE A 110 -2.94 3.96 -16.27
N LEU A 111 -2.39 3.84 -15.07
CA LEU A 111 -2.56 2.67 -14.22
C LEU A 111 -4.02 2.46 -13.80
N GLN A 112 -4.76 3.53 -13.47
CA GLN A 112 -6.19 3.47 -13.17
C GLN A 112 -6.98 2.95 -14.36
N ASN A 113 -6.78 3.53 -15.54
CA ASN A 113 -7.52 3.11 -16.74
C ASN A 113 -7.18 1.68 -17.16
N VAL A 114 -5.91 1.28 -17.08
CA VAL A 114 -5.50 -0.10 -17.34
C VAL A 114 -6.16 -1.06 -16.34
N ALA A 115 -6.21 -0.71 -15.06
CA ALA A 115 -6.89 -1.52 -14.05
C ALA A 115 -8.39 -1.65 -14.34
N LEU A 116 -9.07 -0.56 -14.70
CA LEU A 116 -10.49 -0.56 -15.09
C LEU A 116 -10.76 -1.42 -16.34
N MET A 117 -9.87 -1.36 -17.33
CA MET A 117 -9.99 -2.17 -18.55
C MET A 117 -9.79 -3.66 -18.30
N LEU A 118 -8.86 -4.01 -17.39
CA LEU A 118 -8.53 -5.42 -17.11
C LEU A 118 -9.48 -6.07 -16.09
N TRP A 119 -9.92 -5.29 -15.11
CA TRP A 119 -10.61 -5.86 -13.93
C TRP A 119 -11.96 -5.24 -13.63
N THR A 120 -12.44 -4.31 -14.44
CA THR A 120 -13.68 -3.56 -14.23
C THR A 120 -13.65 -2.66 -12.99
N ALA A 121 -14.77 -1.94 -12.72
CA ALA A 121 -14.90 -1.07 -11.56
C ALA A 121 -15.49 -1.78 -10.32
N ASP A 122 -15.65 -3.11 -10.39
CA ASP A 122 -16.29 -3.86 -9.32
C ASP A 122 -15.34 -4.02 -8.11
N ASP A 123 -15.91 -3.89 -6.92
CA ASP A 123 -15.17 -4.12 -5.68
C ASP A 123 -14.77 -5.60 -5.56
N ARG A 124 -13.49 -5.83 -5.35
CA ARG A 124 -12.91 -7.16 -5.18
C ARG A 124 -12.32 -7.30 -3.79
N GLY A 125 -12.71 -8.35 -3.10
CA GLY A 125 -12.24 -8.67 -1.76
C GLY A 125 -11.79 -10.11 -1.63
N ILE A 126 -10.85 -10.36 -0.74
CA ILE A 126 -10.42 -11.69 -0.37
C ILE A 126 -11.19 -12.09 0.89
N THR A 127 -11.93 -13.22 0.80
CA THR A 127 -12.64 -13.78 1.95
C THR A 127 -11.98 -15.09 2.35
N THR A 128 -11.25 -15.06 3.46
CA THR A 128 -10.65 -16.24 4.07
C THR A 128 -11.48 -16.69 5.28
N SER A 129 -11.25 -17.90 5.76
CA SER A 129 -11.93 -18.44 6.96
C SER A 129 -11.73 -17.60 8.22
N TYR A 130 -10.62 -16.84 8.29
CA TYR A 130 -10.28 -15.96 9.41
C TYR A 130 -10.60 -14.49 9.19
N SER A 131 -11.07 -14.07 8.01
CA SER A 131 -11.32 -12.65 7.70
C SER A 131 -12.45 -12.05 8.55
N SER A 132 -13.43 -12.86 8.97
CA SER A 132 -14.50 -12.46 9.90
C SER A 132 -14.17 -12.72 11.37
N ALA A 133 -13.06 -13.41 11.65
CA ALA A 133 -12.68 -13.75 13.02
C ALA A 133 -12.21 -12.50 13.78
N ALA A 134 -12.79 -12.33 14.96
CA ALA A 134 -12.48 -11.24 15.88
C ALA A 134 -12.62 -11.71 17.32
N PHE A 135 -11.83 -11.17 18.22
CA PHE A 135 -12.14 -11.29 19.64
C PHE A 135 -12.86 -10.03 20.11
N SER A 136 -13.70 -10.19 21.13
CA SER A 136 -14.40 -9.07 21.75
C SER A 136 -13.90 -8.86 23.18
N LEU A 137 -13.56 -7.64 23.52
CA LEU A 137 -13.17 -7.23 24.86
C LEU A 137 -14.04 -6.04 25.28
N LEU A 138 -14.75 -6.15 26.39
CA LEU A 138 -15.64 -5.09 26.92
C LEU A 138 -16.65 -4.56 25.87
N GLY A 139 -17.22 -5.44 25.03
CA GLY A 139 -18.17 -5.07 23.97
C GLY A 139 -17.53 -4.51 22.69
N VAL A 140 -16.20 -4.34 22.67
CA VAL A 140 -15.45 -3.85 21.50
C VAL A 140 -14.86 -5.03 20.73
N ARG A 141 -15.06 -5.07 19.40
CA ARG A 141 -14.55 -6.12 18.50
C ARG A 141 -13.21 -5.74 17.92
N PHE A 142 -12.26 -6.68 17.98
CA PHE A 142 -10.91 -6.57 17.42
C PHE A 142 -10.71 -7.62 16.33
N PRO A 143 -10.86 -7.26 15.03
CA PRO A 143 -10.62 -8.19 13.93
C PRO A 143 -9.15 -8.60 13.85
N TYR A 144 -8.87 -9.91 13.82
CA TYR A 144 -7.49 -10.43 13.78
C TYR A 144 -6.70 -9.92 12.57
N VAL A 145 -7.33 -9.81 11.40
CA VAL A 145 -6.68 -9.30 10.19
C VAL A 145 -6.18 -7.85 10.36
N ARG A 146 -6.99 -6.99 11.00
CA ARG A 146 -6.59 -5.60 11.27
C ARG A 146 -5.49 -5.50 12.32
N LEU A 147 -5.52 -6.37 13.33
CA LEU A 147 -4.44 -6.44 14.32
C LEU A 147 -3.13 -6.93 13.70
N ALA A 148 -3.19 -7.94 12.83
CA ALA A 148 -2.02 -8.39 12.07
C ALA A 148 -1.46 -7.25 11.19
N GLY A 149 -2.33 -6.48 10.52
CA GLY A 149 -1.92 -5.29 9.77
C GLY A 149 -1.22 -4.24 10.63
N LEU A 150 -1.75 -3.96 11.83
CA LEU A 150 -1.10 -3.06 12.80
C LEU A 150 0.29 -3.58 13.19
N LEU A 151 0.41 -4.86 13.54
CA LEU A 151 1.69 -5.47 13.93
C LEU A 151 2.72 -5.40 12.81
N ILE A 152 2.32 -5.76 11.58
CA ILE A 152 3.18 -5.65 10.40
C ILE A 152 3.63 -4.20 10.18
N SER A 153 2.71 -3.23 10.29
CA SER A 153 3.03 -1.81 10.14
C SER A 153 4.05 -1.36 11.18
N LEU A 154 3.88 -1.74 12.44
CA LEU A 154 4.82 -1.39 13.52
C LEU A 154 6.19 -2.04 13.30
N VAL A 155 6.25 -3.32 12.91
CA VAL A 155 7.51 -4.01 12.60
C VAL A 155 8.22 -3.35 11.43
N CYS A 156 7.50 -3.00 10.36
CA CYS A 156 8.07 -2.31 9.21
C CYS A 156 8.61 -0.93 9.60
N LEU A 157 7.86 -0.13 10.37
CA LEU A 157 8.28 1.18 10.83
C LEU A 157 9.50 1.11 11.74
N PHE A 158 9.53 0.15 12.65
CA PHE A 158 10.65 -0.05 13.56
C PHE A 158 11.91 -0.53 12.82
N SER A 159 11.77 -1.49 11.89
CA SER A 159 12.90 -1.95 11.08
C SER A 159 13.45 -0.83 10.20
N LEU A 160 12.56 0.01 9.66
CA LEU A 160 12.95 1.19 8.91
C LEU A 160 13.71 2.20 9.76
N GLN A 161 13.24 2.47 10.97
CA GLN A 161 13.92 3.38 11.91
C GLN A 161 15.33 2.87 12.26
N LEU A 162 15.49 1.55 12.44
CA LEU A 162 16.81 0.95 12.68
C LEU A 162 17.73 1.07 11.45
N PHE A 163 17.18 0.91 10.26
CA PHE A 163 17.94 1.03 9.01
C PHE A 163 18.42 2.46 8.73
N LEU A 164 17.63 3.46 9.12
CA LEU A 164 17.96 4.89 8.91
C LEU A 164 18.86 5.48 9.99
N ARG A 165 19.09 4.79 11.09
CA ARG A 165 19.93 5.23 12.21
C ARG A 165 21.38 4.81 12.01
#